data_6362c58be8e7d10c979cf2e5fdff4d1a
#
_entry.id   6362c58be8e7d10c979cf2e5fdff4d1a
#
_cell.length_a   1.000
_cell.length_b   1.000
_cell.length_c   1.000
_cell.angle_alpha   90.00
_cell.angle_beta   90.00
_cell.angle_gamma   90.00
#
_symmetry.space_group_name_H-M   'P 1'
#
loop_
_entity.id
_entity.type
_entity.pdbx_description
1 polymer ?
#
loop_
_entity_poly.entity_id
_entity_poly.type
_entity_poly.pdbx_seq_one_letter_code
_entity_poly.pdbx_strand_id
1 'polypeptide(L)'
;RAEMKGEQLVRMVPWKDGKANRGHSCVKGRFAWGYAQHQERILKPMIRKSISDPWREVEWDEAFAYTASELKRISAKYGRNALGGITSSRCTNEETFLVQKLIRAGFGNNNVDTCARVCHSPTGYGLKTTFGTSAGTQDFDSVEDSDVILIIGANPTDGHPVFASRMKRRLRGQDGRPGAKLIVIDPRRTDIVRSPHIEAQHHLPLRPGTNVAVLTAMAHVIVTEGLADEAFIRERCDWDEYSHWAEFVSQARNSPENLQPVTLVDAEELRAAARLYATGGNGAIYYGLGVTEHSQGSSTVMAIANLAMATGNIGRRGVGVNPLRGQNNVQGACDMGSFPHELAGYRHISDGDARKLFEDDWGVTLDPEPGLRIPNMLDAAVDGVFKALYCQGEDILQSDPNTAHVSAGLAAMECVIVHDLFLNETANYAHIFLPGSTFLEKNGTFTNAERRIQPVRKVMTPMNGLEDWEVTQRQAQAMGLYRN
;
A
#
# COMPACT_ATOMS: atom_id res chain seq x y z
N ARG A 1 -15.17 17.39 6.27
CA ARG A 1 -14.98 18.48 7.25
C ARG A 1 -15.25 17.96 8.66
N ALA A 2 -14.41 18.35 9.63
CA ALA A 2 -14.66 18.15 11.04
C ALA A 2 -15.53 19.32 11.56
N GLU A 3 -16.60 19.03 12.27
CA GLU A 3 -17.38 20.03 13.03
C GLU A 3 -16.96 19.94 14.49
N MET A 4 -16.38 21.02 14.98
CA MET A 4 -15.78 21.11 16.30
C MET A 4 -16.62 21.98 17.24
N LYS A 5 -16.63 21.64 18.54
CA LYS A 5 -17.08 22.51 19.63
C LYS A 5 -15.91 22.69 20.60
N GLY A 6 -15.19 23.80 20.49
CA GLY A 6 -13.86 23.92 21.07
C GLY A 6 -12.93 22.83 20.57
N GLU A 7 -12.24 22.12 21.43
CA GLU A 7 -11.36 20.98 21.11
C GLU A 7 -12.12 19.66 20.92
N GLN A 8 -13.45 19.64 21.07
CA GLN A 8 -14.24 18.43 20.92
C GLN A 8 -14.74 18.25 19.49
N LEU A 9 -14.44 17.12 18.86
CA LEU A 9 -15.03 16.73 17.59
C LEU A 9 -16.47 16.25 17.82
N VAL A 10 -17.43 16.93 17.15
CA VAL A 10 -18.85 16.60 17.26
C VAL A 10 -19.27 15.62 16.19
N ARG A 11 -18.82 15.84 14.96
CA ARG A 11 -19.10 14.95 13.82
C ARG A 11 -18.21 15.24 12.61
N MET A 12 -18.13 14.25 11.72
CA MET A 12 -17.56 14.39 10.38
C MET A 12 -18.68 14.58 9.35
N VAL A 13 -18.57 15.62 8.52
CA VAL A 13 -19.55 15.92 7.46
C VAL A 13 -18.89 15.86 6.07
N PRO A 14 -19.63 15.45 5.02
CA PRO A 14 -19.13 15.46 3.66
C PRO A 14 -18.73 16.87 3.22
N TRP A 15 -17.63 16.97 2.47
CA TRP A 15 -17.23 18.20 1.82
C TRP A 15 -17.50 18.10 0.32
N LYS A 16 -18.52 18.81 -0.16
CA LYS A 16 -18.97 18.72 -1.55
C LYS A 16 -17.91 19.16 -2.56
N ASP A 17 -17.07 20.12 -2.17
CA ASP A 17 -15.98 20.64 -3.03
C ASP A 17 -14.69 19.81 -2.95
N GLY A 18 -14.70 18.73 -2.15
CA GLY A 18 -13.55 17.82 -2.01
C GLY A 18 -13.22 17.14 -3.33
N LYS A 19 -12.00 17.34 -3.83
CA LYS A 19 -11.57 16.86 -5.15
C LYS A 19 -11.63 15.34 -5.28
N ALA A 20 -11.19 14.60 -4.25
CA ALA A 20 -11.15 13.15 -4.29
C ALA A 20 -12.53 12.50 -4.11
N ASN A 21 -13.34 12.99 -3.16
CA ASN A 21 -14.59 12.32 -2.77
C ASN A 21 -15.87 13.02 -3.26
N ARG A 22 -15.80 14.28 -3.69
CA ARG A 22 -16.91 15.08 -4.23
C ARG A 22 -18.17 15.04 -3.35
N GLY A 23 -17.98 15.16 -2.04
CA GLY A 23 -19.07 15.11 -1.07
C GLY A 23 -19.54 13.73 -0.67
N HIS A 24 -18.94 12.66 -1.17
CA HIS A 24 -19.20 11.30 -0.72
C HIS A 24 -18.33 10.93 0.48
N SER A 25 -18.84 10.11 1.38
CA SER A 25 -18.08 9.49 2.46
C SER A 25 -18.68 8.14 2.81
N CYS A 26 -17.83 7.19 3.17
CA CYS A 26 -18.24 5.88 3.66
C CYS A 26 -18.45 5.90 5.18
N VAL A 27 -18.95 4.80 5.73
CA VAL A 27 -19.17 4.61 7.17
C VAL A 27 -17.89 4.92 7.98
N LYS A 28 -16.71 4.53 7.49
CA LYS A 28 -15.42 4.80 8.17
C LYS A 28 -15.18 6.29 8.35
N GLY A 29 -15.24 7.06 7.28
CA GLY A 29 -15.01 8.52 7.32
C GLY A 29 -16.12 9.29 8.04
N ARG A 30 -17.34 8.73 8.17
CA ARG A 30 -18.47 9.38 8.83
C ARG A 30 -18.52 9.12 10.33
N PHE A 31 -18.17 7.90 10.76
CA PHE A 31 -18.50 7.43 12.11
C PHE A 31 -17.32 6.82 12.88
N ALA A 32 -16.24 6.41 12.21
CA ALA A 32 -15.14 5.73 12.86
C ALA A 32 -14.07 6.66 13.46
N TRP A 33 -14.40 7.92 13.74
CA TRP A 33 -13.48 8.92 14.29
C TRP A 33 -13.41 8.93 15.83
N GLY A 34 -14.27 8.17 16.51
CA GLY A 34 -14.36 8.17 17.97
C GLY A 34 -13.05 7.79 18.69
N TYR A 35 -12.19 7.04 18.03
CA TYR A 35 -10.87 6.70 18.58
C TYR A 35 -9.99 7.93 18.83
N ALA A 36 -10.20 9.04 18.11
CA ALA A 36 -9.34 10.22 18.20
C ALA A 36 -9.37 10.89 19.58
N GLN A 37 -10.48 10.75 20.29
CA GLN A 37 -10.67 11.30 21.65
C GLN A 37 -11.09 10.21 22.64
N HIS A 38 -10.69 8.97 22.40
CA HIS A 38 -11.02 7.85 23.27
C HIS A 38 -10.24 7.93 24.58
N GLN A 39 -10.88 7.55 25.68
CA GLN A 39 -10.30 7.64 27.03
C GLN A 39 -9.10 6.70 27.25
N GLU A 40 -9.00 5.64 26.47
CA GLU A 40 -7.88 4.67 26.56
C GLU A 40 -6.66 5.05 25.69
N ARG A 41 -6.68 6.23 25.06
CA ARG A 41 -5.48 6.72 24.36
C ARG A 41 -4.35 6.91 25.37
N ILE A 42 -3.17 6.48 24.98
CA ILE A 42 -1.94 6.74 25.74
C ILE A 42 -1.50 8.17 25.45
N LEU A 43 -1.30 8.97 26.51
CA LEU A 43 -0.96 10.38 26.38
C LEU A 43 0.42 10.73 26.90
N LYS A 44 1.06 9.84 27.68
CA LYS A 44 2.42 9.98 28.18
C LYS A 44 3.30 8.87 27.65
N PRO A 45 4.56 9.16 27.32
CA PRO A 45 5.53 8.12 26.99
C PRO A 45 5.68 7.11 28.14
N MET A 46 5.95 5.88 27.80
CA MET A 46 6.16 4.82 28.78
C MET A 46 7.40 4.01 28.43
N ILE A 47 8.14 3.59 29.44
CA ILE A 47 9.34 2.76 29.29
C ILE A 47 9.33 1.58 30.26
N ARG A 48 10.01 0.52 29.88
CA ARG A 48 10.33 -0.65 30.73
C ARG A 48 11.63 -1.29 30.28
N LYS A 49 12.33 -1.97 31.18
CA LYS A 49 13.61 -2.63 30.86
C LYS A 49 13.43 -3.98 30.20
N SER A 50 12.39 -4.69 30.58
CA SER A 50 12.01 -5.99 30.03
C SER A 50 10.54 -5.99 29.66
N ILE A 51 10.15 -6.78 28.68
CA ILE A 51 8.75 -6.98 28.29
C ILE A 51 7.88 -7.57 29.40
N SER A 52 8.49 -8.19 30.40
CA SER A 52 7.81 -8.71 31.60
C SER A 52 7.65 -7.67 32.71
N ASP A 53 8.34 -6.53 32.64
CA ASP A 53 8.22 -5.48 33.62
C ASP A 53 6.95 -4.66 33.38
N PRO A 54 6.37 -4.03 34.44
CA PRO A 54 5.29 -3.09 34.28
C PRO A 54 5.78 -1.83 33.54
N TRP A 55 4.85 -1.20 32.79
CA TRP A 55 5.10 0.09 32.18
C TRP A 55 5.30 1.18 33.24
N ARG A 56 6.28 2.07 33.01
CA ARG A 56 6.52 3.29 33.78
C ARG A 56 6.30 4.50 32.88
N GLU A 57 5.33 5.34 33.23
CA GLU A 57 5.15 6.64 32.57
C GLU A 57 6.34 7.54 32.84
N VAL A 58 6.74 8.32 31.82
CA VAL A 58 7.84 9.28 31.88
C VAL A 58 7.47 10.55 31.10
N GLU A 59 8.25 11.61 31.31
CA GLU A 59 8.13 12.80 30.46
C GLU A 59 8.89 12.62 29.15
N TRP A 60 8.58 13.43 28.14
CA TRP A 60 9.15 13.33 26.80
C TRP A 60 10.68 13.36 26.77
N ASP A 61 11.31 14.26 27.53
CA ASP A 61 12.78 14.38 27.53
C ASP A 61 13.44 13.10 28.06
N GLU A 62 12.88 12.48 29.09
CA GLU A 62 13.37 11.20 29.60
C GLU A 62 13.17 10.08 28.58
N ALA A 63 12.00 10.04 27.91
CA ALA A 63 11.73 9.05 26.88
C ALA A 63 12.71 9.14 25.69
N PHE A 64 12.96 10.35 25.19
CA PHE A 64 13.91 10.57 24.09
C PHE A 64 15.36 10.22 24.50
N ALA A 65 15.77 10.63 25.70
CA ALA A 65 17.11 10.30 26.21
C ALA A 65 17.30 8.78 26.39
N TYR A 66 16.32 8.11 26.98
CA TYR A 66 16.34 6.66 27.15
C TYR A 66 16.38 5.91 25.81
N THR A 67 15.49 6.28 24.88
CA THR A 67 15.46 5.71 23.54
C THR A 67 16.79 5.91 22.81
N ALA A 68 17.35 7.12 22.84
CA ALA A 68 18.64 7.41 22.21
C ALA A 68 19.79 6.58 22.83
N SER A 69 19.77 6.40 24.18
CA SER A 69 20.79 5.60 24.86
C SER A 69 20.73 4.14 24.47
N GLU A 70 19.54 3.54 24.40
CA GLU A 70 19.34 2.14 24.02
C GLU A 70 19.74 1.89 22.56
N LEU A 71 19.32 2.76 21.63
CA LEU A 71 19.70 2.64 20.22
C LEU A 71 21.23 2.77 20.03
N LYS A 72 21.89 3.70 20.72
CA LYS A 72 23.34 3.84 20.71
C LYS A 72 24.03 2.62 21.31
N ARG A 73 23.56 2.11 22.44
CA ARG A 73 24.08 0.88 23.08
C ARG A 73 24.04 -0.30 22.14
N ILE A 74 22.89 -0.52 21.48
CA ILE A 74 22.68 -1.65 20.54
C ILE A 74 23.58 -1.48 19.31
N SER A 75 23.62 -0.28 18.73
CA SER A 75 24.50 0.02 17.60
C SER A 75 25.99 -0.21 17.92
N ALA A 76 26.44 0.22 19.11
CA ALA A 76 27.82 0.01 19.55
C ALA A 76 28.15 -1.47 19.78
N LYS A 77 27.20 -2.26 20.27
CA LYS A 77 27.39 -3.69 20.59
C LYS A 77 27.29 -4.61 19.37
N TYR A 78 26.32 -4.36 18.50
CA TYR A 78 25.94 -5.28 17.40
C TYR A 78 26.16 -4.70 16.00
N GLY A 79 26.55 -3.44 15.91
CA GLY A 79 26.68 -2.71 14.65
C GLY A 79 25.37 -2.04 14.18
N ARG A 80 25.52 -1.12 13.22
CA ARG A 80 24.41 -0.31 12.70
C ARG A 80 23.30 -1.14 12.05
N ASN A 81 23.62 -2.29 11.45
CA ASN A 81 22.67 -3.16 10.76
C ASN A 81 21.75 -3.95 11.72
N ALA A 82 22.01 -3.89 13.03
CA ALA A 82 21.14 -4.48 14.04
C ALA A 82 19.89 -3.63 14.37
N LEU A 83 19.77 -2.46 13.74
CA LEU A 83 18.66 -1.52 13.93
C LEU A 83 17.86 -1.37 12.65
N GLY A 84 16.57 -1.05 12.79
CA GLY A 84 15.71 -0.72 11.65
C GLY A 84 14.40 -0.08 12.08
N GLY A 85 13.53 0.16 11.13
CA GLY A 85 12.23 0.77 11.40
C GLY A 85 11.14 0.38 10.41
N ILE A 86 9.91 0.56 10.85
CA ILE A 86 8.70 0.33 10.08
C ILE A 86 7.88 1.63 10.09
N THR A 87 7.53 2.09 8.90
CA THR A 87 6.59 3.20 8.69
C THR A 87 5.19 2.66 8.43
N SER A 88 4.19 3.54 8.50
CA SER A 88 2.81 3.16 8.22
C SER A 88 2.20 3.96 7.07
N SER A 89 1.40 3.27 6.28
CA SER A 89 0.54 3.88 5.27
C SER A 89 -0.67 4.64 5.87
N ARG A 90 -0.76 4.75 7.19
CA ARG A 90 -1.75 5.54 7.94
C ARG A 90 -1.18 6.87 8.41
N CYS A 91 0.15 7.01 8.37
CA CYS A 91 0.87 8.23 8.70
C CYS A 91 0.93 9.19 7.50
N THR A 92 1.24 10.46 7.76
CA THR A 92 1.40 11.46 6.69
C THR A 92 2.66 11.23 5.87
N ASN A 93 2.76 11.88 4.71
CA ASN A 93 3.97 11.85 3.88
C ASN A 93 5.20 12.32 4.67
N GLU A 94 5.02 13.40 5.44
CA GLU A 94 6.07 14.03 6.24
C GLU A 94 6.58 13.10 7.34
N GLU A 95 5.66 12.43 8.06
CA GLU A 95 6.00 11.45 9.09
C GLU A 95 6.76 10.26 8.53
N THR A 96 6.26 9.72 7.44
CA THR A 96 6.88 8.60 6.73
C THR A 96 8.29 8.96 6.23
N PHE A 97 8.43 10.18 5.66
CA PHE A 97 9.72 10.69 5.22
C PHE A 97 10.72 10.83 6.38
N LEU A 98 10.27 11.35 7.52
CA LEU A 98 11.15 11.53 8.67
C LEU A 98 11.61 10.21 9.29
N VAL A 99 10.75 9.19 9.36
CA VAL A 99 11.16 7.87 9.86
C VAL A 99 12.18 7.23 8.92
N GLN A 100 11.94 7.21 7.60
CA GLN A 100 12.92 6.65 6.68
C GLN A 100 14.26 7.42 6.70
N LYS A 101 14.21 8.76 6.88
CA LYS A 101 15.41 9.59 7.04
C LYS A 101 16.14 9.26 8.34
N LEU A 102 15.42 9.07 9.46
CA LEU A 102 15.99 8.65 10.73
C LEU A 102 16.77 7.32 10.59
N ILE A 103 16.20 6.33 9.91
CA ILE A 103 16.84 5.03 9.70
C ILE A 103 18.08 5.19 8.82
N ARG A 104 17.95 5.84 7.67
CA ARG A 104 19.04 5.93 6.68
C ARG A 104 20.17 6.84 7.14
N ALA A 105 19.85 8.05 7.57
CA ALA A 105 20.84 9.03 8.00
C ALA A 105 21.27 8.84 9.46
N GLY A 106 20.33 8.39 10.31
CA GLY A 106 20.56 8.25 11.75
C GLY A 106 21.15 6.92 12.17
N PHE A 107 20.55 5.82 11.72
CA PHE A 107 21.08 4.49 12.01
C PHE A 107 22.18 4.09 11.03
N GLY A 108 22.25 4.76 9.88
CA GLY A 108 23.29 4.53 8.87
C GLY A 108 23.10 3.25 8.05
N ASN A 109 21.86 2.79 7.89
CA ASN A 109 21.50 1.61 7.10
C ASN A 109 20.18 1.80 6.37
N ASN A 110 19.74 0.83 5.55
CA ASN A 110 18.50 0.88 4.79
C ASN A 110 17.43 -0.10 5.31
N ASN A 111 17.49 -0.53 6.57
CA ASN A 111 16.52 -1.41 7.20
C ASN A 111 15.23 -0.64 7.53
N VAL A 112 14.60 -0.06 6.53
CA VAL A 112 13.30 0.60 6.63
C VAL A 112 12.31 -0.04 5.68
N ASP A 113 11.12 -0.37 6.17
CA ASP A 113 10.04 -0.93 5.36
C ASP A 113 8.69 -0.36 5.83
N THR A 114 7.60 -0.75 5.19
CA THR A 114 6.27 -0.21 5.47
C THR A 114 5.22 -1.29 5.35
N CYS A 115 4.06 -1.10 5.97
CA CYS A 115 2.93 -2.04 5.86
C CYS A 115 2.50 -2.32 4.41
N ALA A 116 2.86 -1.48 3.45
CA ALA A 116 2.66 -1.78 2.03
C ALA A 116 3.41 -3.05 1.58
N ARG A 117 4.37 -3.55 2.37
CA ARG A 117 5.09 -4.81 2.12
C ARG A 117 4.13 -5.98 1.96
N VAL A 118 3.18 -6.15 2.86
CA VAL A 118 2.18 -7.22 2.81
C VAL A 118 0.93 -6.85 2.00
N CYS A 119 0.79 -5.59 1.61
CA CYS A 119 -0.39 -5.06 0.94
C CYS A 119 -0.19 -4.96 -0.58
N HIS A 120 0.50 -3.94 -1.04
CA HIS A 120 0.64 -3.58 -2.46
C HIS A 120 2.10 -3.53 -2.95
N SER A 121 3.08 -4.12 -2.25
CA SER A 121 4.43 -4.24 -2.80
C SER A 121 4.48 -5.03 -4.12
N PRO A 122 3.64 -6.08 -4.33
CA PRO A 122 3.50 -6.71 -5.64
C PRO A 122 3.02 -5.77 -6.74
N THR A 123 2.13 -4.82 -6.43
CA THR A 123 1.75 -3.74 -7.36
C THR A 123 2.95 -2.87 -7.72
N GLY A 124 3.71 -2.43 -6.70
CA GLY A 124 4.91 -1.62 -6.91
C GLY A 124 5.91 -2.29 -7.84
N TYR A 125 6.24 -3.55 -7.55
CA TYR A 125 7.18 -4.32 -8.37
C TYR A 125 6.63 -4.61 -9.77
N GLY A 126 5.40 -5.13 -9.86
CA GLY A 126 4.82 -5.56 -11.13
C GLY A 126 4.60 -4.41 -12.11
N LEU A 127 4.06 -3.27 -11.65
CA LEU A 127 3.86 -2.10 -12.50
C LEU A 127 5.18 -1.41 -12.87
N LYS A 128 6.17 -1.36 -11.95
CA LYS A 128 7.49 -0.81 -12.27
C LYS A 128 8.19 -1.64 -13.35
N THR A 129 8.11 -2.97 -13.27
CA THR A 129 8.70 -3.88 -14.25
C THR A 129 8.06 -3.75 -15.62
N THR A 130 6.74 -3.51 -15.69
CA THR A 130 5.99 -3.45 -16.95
C THR A 130 5.83 -2.05 -17.51
N PHE A 131 5.48 -1.08 -16.67
CA PHE A 131 5.19 0.31 -17.10
C PHE A 131 6.27 1.32 -16.72
N GLY A 132 7.29 0.91 -15.96
CA GLY A 132 8.33 1.81 -15.44
C GLY A 132 7.87 2.69 -14.27
N THR A 133 6.64 2.53 -13.78
CA THR A 133 6.08 3.30 -12.65
C THR A 133 5.29 2.39 -11.71
N SER A 134 5.32 2.69 -10.41
CA SER A 134 4.72 1.86 -9.37
C SER A 134 3.32 2.31 -8.94
N ALA A 135 2.64 3.13 -9.72
CA ALA A 135 1.33 3.69 -9.39
C ALA A 135 0.24 3.30 -10.39
N GLY A 136 -1.01 3.41 -9.98
CA GLY A 136 -2.15 3.28 -10.88
C GLY A 136 -2.08 4.26 -12.05
N THR A 137 -2.57 3.87 -13.22
CA THR A 137 -2.37 4.61 -14.46
C THR A 137 -3.40 5.72 -14.69
N GLN A 138 -4.54 5.71 -13.95
CA GLN A 138 -5.63 6.66 -14.11
C GLN A 138 -6.08 7.27 -12.77
N ASP A 139 -6.80 8.40 -12.86
CA ASP A 139 -7.56 8.94 -11.74
C ASP A 139 -8.90 8.22 -11.55
N PHE A 140 -9.59 8.49 -10.44
CA PHE A 140 -10.87 7.84 -10.15
C PHE A 140 -12.00 8.29 -11.07
N ASP A 141 -11.90 9.47 -11.66
CA ASP A 141 -12.92 9.99 -12.58
C ASP A 141 -12.88 9.28 -13.94
N SER A 142 -11.74 8.72 -14.31
CA SER A 142 -11.54 7.98 -15.55
C SER A 142 -12.52 6.81 -15.71
N VAL A 143 -13.03 6.22 -14.62
CA VAL A 143 -14.04 5.15 -14.67
C VAL A 143 -15.32 5.56 -15.41
N GLU A 144 -15.63 6.86 -15.44
CA GLU A 144 -16.82 7.39 -16.12
C GLU A 144 -16.73 7.23 -17.66
N ASP A 145 -15.52 7.09 -18.20
CA ASP A 145 -15.24 6.92 -19.62
C ASP A 145 -15.02 5.45 -20.05
N SER A 146 -15.10 4.51 -19.11
CA SER A 146 -14.93 3.09 -19.39
C SER A 146 -16.15 2.49 -20.09
N ASP A 147 -15.92 1.59 -21.04
CA ASP A 147 -16.95 0.79 -21.72
C ASP A 147 -16.97 -0.64 -21.19
N VAL A 148 -15.80 -1.15 -20.77
CA VAL A 148 -15.64 -2.42 -20.07
C VAL A 148 -14.92 -2.19 -18.76
N ILE A 149 -15.43 -2.71 -17.66
CA ILE A 149 -14.81 -2.68 -16.35
C ILE A 149 -14.51 -4.13 -15.94
N LEU A 150 -13.23 -4.44 -15.76
CA LEU A 150 -12.77 -5.72 -15.25
C LEU A 150 -12.32 -5.54 -13.81
N ILE A 151 -12.92 -6.29 -12.89
CA ILE A 151 -12.54 -6.31 -11.47
C ILE A 151 -11.95 -7.67 -11.15
N ILE A 152 -10.74 -7.69 -10.60
CA ILE A 152 -10.08 -8.93 -10.18
C ILE A 152 -9.58 -8.84 -8.74
N GLY A 153 -9.96 -9.81 -7.92
CA GLY A 153 -9.52 -9.91 -6.52
C GLY A 153 -9.85 -8.67 -5.69
N ALA A 154 -11.00 -8.04 -5.94
CA ALA A 154 -11.44 -6.84 -5.24
C ALA A 154 -12.96 -6.83 -5.03
N ASN A 155 -13.38 -6.30 -3.87
CA ASN A 155 -14.78 -5.98 -3.60
C ASN A 155 -14.94 -4.47 -3.36
N PRO A 156 -15.05 -3.66 -4.42
CA PRO A 156 -15.11 -2.20 -4.27
C PRO A 156 -16.37 -1.73 -3.55
N THR A 157 -17.46 -2.50 -3.54
CA THR A 157 -18.68 -2.14 -2.79
C THR A 157 -18.41 -1.99 -1.31
N ASP A 158 -17.66 -2.90 -0.72
CA ASP A 158 -17.34 -2.91 0.72
C ASP A 158 -16.02 -2.19 1.02
N GLY A 159 -14.96 -2.51 0.26
CA GLY A 159 -13.62 -1.98 0.51
C GLY A 159 -13.43 -0.52 0.10
N HIS A 160 -14.08 -0.07 -0.99
CA HIS A 160 -13.88 1.24 -1.61
C HIS A 160 -15.22 1.91 -2.00
N PRO A 161 -16.20 2.05 -1.06
CA PRO A 161 -17.57 2.38 -1.40
C PRO A 161 -17.75 3.77 -2.03
N VAL A 162 -16.87 4.74 -1.73
CA VAL A 162 -16.90 6.06 -2.37
C VAL A 162 -16.54 5.98 -3.84
N PHE A 163 -15.50 5.24 -4.19
CA PHE A 163 -15.13 4.96 -5.58
C PHE A 163 -16.19 4.06 -6.27
N ALA A 164 -16.66 3.00 -5.58
CA ALA A 164 -17.70 2.11 -6.10
C ALA A 164 -18.99 2.86 -6.44
N SER A 165 -19.32 3.93 -5.75
CA SER A 165 -20.47 4.77 -6.09
C SER A 165 -20.35 5.35 -7.51
N ARG A 166 -19.17 5.82 -7.90
CA ARG A 166 -18.89 6.30 -9.28
C ARG A 166 -18.94 5.15 -10.29
N MET A 167 -18.25 4.06 -9.99
CA MET A 167 -18.25 2.84 -10.81
C MET A 167 -19.67 2.33 -11.05
N LYS A 168 -20.49 2.21 -10.00
CA LYS A 168 -21.88 1.77 -10.10
C LYS A 168 -22.74 2.72 -10.94
N ARG A 169 -22.48 4.03 -10.88
CA ARG A 169 -23.15 4.99 -11.76
C ARG A 169 -22.84 4.71 -13.23
N ARG A 170 -21.57 4.47 -13.55
CA ARG A 170 -21.15 4.12 -14.92
C ARG A 170 -21.72 2.76 -15.38
N LEU A 171 -21.76 1.76 -14.50
CA LEU A 171 -22.33 0.44 -14.80
C LEU A 171 -23.84 0.49 -15.08
N ARG A 172 -24.58 1.37 -14.41
CA ARG A 172 -26.03 1.53 -14.65
C ARG A 172 -26.34 2.28 -15.93
N GLY A 173 -25.41 3.04 -16.45
CA GLY A 173 -25.65 4.01 -17.51
C GLY A 173 -26.37 5.26 -17.02
N GLN A 174 -26.23 6.36 -17.74
CA GLN A 174 -26.91 7.64 -17.46
C GLN A 174 -26.89 8.52 -18.70
N ASP A 175 -27.79 9.50 -18.74
CA ASP A 175 -27.85 10.52 -19.78
C ASP A 175 -27.91 9.95 -21.21
N GLY A 176 -28.61 8.83 -21.39
CA GLY A 176 -28.75 8.13 -22.67
C GLY A 176 -27.55 7.25 -23.06
N ARG A 177 -26.46 7.26 -22.29
CA ARG A 177 -25.32 6.36 -22.49
C ARG A 177 -25.59 5.01 -21.85
N PRO A 178 -25.43 3.89 -22.57
CA PRO A 178 -25.57 2.55 -22.01
C PRO A 178 -24.56 2.32 -20.86
N GLY A 179 -24.92 1.46 -19.93
CA GLY A 179 -24.04 1.02 -18.85
C GLY A 179 -22.79 0.33 -19.40
N ALA A 180 -21.65 0.55 -18.74
CA ALA A 180 -20.44 -0.21 -19.03
C ALA A 180 -20.67 -1.71 -18.77
N LYS A 181 -20.00 -2.56 -19.54
CA LYS A 181 -19.97 -4.00 -19.33
C LYS A 181 -19.07 -4.34 -18.14
N LEU A 182 -19.44 -5.37 -17.39
CA LEU A 182 -18.72 -5.76 -16.18
C LEU A 182 -18.22 -7.20 -16.26
N ILE A 183 -16.93 -7.39 -16.00
CA ILE A 183 -16.30 -8.69 -15.82
C ILE A 183 -15.80 -8.75 -14.38
N VAL A 184 -16.10 -9.80 -13.63
CA VAL A 184 -15.61 -10.00 -12.26
C VAL A 184 -14.85 -11.32 -12.17
N ILE A 185 -13.61 -11.26 -11.72
CA ILE A 185 -12.74 -12.43 -11.48
C ILE A 185 -12.52 -12.51 -9.97
N ASP A 186 -13.30 -13.32 -9.29
CA ASP A 186 -13.26 -13.49 -7.83
C ASP A 186 -13.89 -14.84 -7.46
N PRO A 187 -13.31 -15.62 -6.55
CA PRO A 187 -13.91 -16.89 -6.10
C PRO A 187 -15.27 -16.68 -5.41
N ARG A 188 -15.47 -15.49 -4.85
CA ARG A 188 -16.72 -15.12 -4.20
C ARG A 188 -17.65 -14.38 -5.17
N ARG A 189 -18.94 -14.63 -5.06
CA ARG A 189 -19.96 -13.80 -5.69
C ARG A 189 -20.17 -12.54 -4.85
N THR A 190 -19.29 -11.55 -5.05
CA THR A 190 -19.35 -10.26 -4.37
C THR A 190 -20.56 -9.44 -4.82
N ASP A 191 -20.98 -8.44 -4.04
CA ASP A 191 -22.16 -7.62 -4.35
C ASP A 191 -22.09 -6.89 -5.69
N ILE A 192 -20.87 -6.64 -6.21
CA ILE A 192 -20.74 -5.99 -7.52
C ILE A 192 -21.12 -6.94 -8.67
N VAL A 193 -21.03 -8.27 -8.47
CA VAL A 193 -21.46 -9.24 -9.50
C VAL A 193 -22.95 -9.09 -9.79
N ARG A 194 -23.73 -8.85 -8.75
CA ARG A 194 -25.17 -8.58 -8.89
C ARG A 194 -25.66 -7.67 -7.79
N SER A 195 -26.20 -6.54 -8.18
CA SER A 195 -26.88 -5.58 -7.30
C SER A 195 -27.98 -4.85 -8.08
N PRO A 196 -28.87 -4.07 -7.47
CA PRO A 196 -29.96 -3.40 -8.19
C PRO A 196 -29.47 -2.63 -9.42
N HIS A 197 -29.97 -3.03 -10.59
CA HIS A 197 -29.63 -2.48 -11.92
C HIS A 197 -28.17 -2.69 -12.35
N ILE A 198 -27.46 -3.65 -11.75
CA ILE A 198 -26.09 -4.07 -12.14
C ILE A 198 -26.06 -5.59 -12.14
N GLU A 199 -25.61 -6.16 -13.25
CA GLU A 199 -25.29 -7.58 -13.36
C GLU A 199 -24.03 -7.73 -14.20
N ALA A 200 -23.06 -8.50 -13.71
CA ALA A 200 -21.84 -8.79 -14.45
C ALA A 200 -22.20 -9.62 -15.68
N GLN A 201 -21.65 -9.24 -16.84
CA GLN A 201 -21.74 -10.04 -18.05
C GLN A 201 -21.01 -11.35 -17.87
N HIS A 202 -19.87 -11.31 -17.19
CA HIS A 202 -19.08 -12.49 -16.88
C HIS A 202 -18.62 -12.46 -15.42
N HIS A 203 -18.87 -13.57 -14.71
CA HIS A 203 -18.29 -13.83 -13.41
C HIS A 203 -17.45 -15.09 -13.51
N LEU A 204 -16.14 -14.96 -13.32
CA LEU A 204 -15.17 -16.03 -13.39
C LEU A 204 -14.76 -16.44 -11.96
N PRO A 205 -15.45 -17.43 -11.35
CA PRO A 205 -15.20 -17.84 -9.96
C PRO A 205 -14.00 -18.76 -9.90
N LEU A 206 -12.80 -18.19 -10.02
CA LEU A 206 -11.56 -18.95 -10.07
C LEU A 206 -11.24 -19.65 -8.75
N ARG A 207 -10.53 -20.76 -8.84
CA ARG A 207 -9.91 -21.40 -7.68
C ARG A 207 -8.87 -20.45 -7.06
N PRO A 208 -8.90 -20.19 -5.73
CA PRO A 208 -7.89 -19.37 -5.08
C PRO A 208 -6.46 -19.80 -5.40
N GLY A 209 -5.58 -18.83 -5.73
CA GLY A 209 -4.20 -19.08 -6.12
C GLY A 209 -3.98 -19.30 -7.63
N THR A 210 -5.03 -19.27 -8.46
CA THR A 210 -4.91 -19.50 -9.91
C THR A 210 -5.07 -18.23 -10.76
N ASN A 211 -4.87 -17.06 -10.19
CA ASN A 211 -5.01 -15.78 -10.90
C ASN A 211 -4.15 -15.70 -12.16
N VAL A 212 -2.86 -16.12 -12.06
CA VAL A 212 -1.94 -16.10 -13.19
C VAL A 212 -2.46 -17.01 -14.31
N ALA A 213 -2.97 -18.19 -13.97
CA ALA A 213 -3.50 -19.13 -14.96
C ALA A 213 -4.72 -18.57 -15.71
N VAL A 214 -5.67 -17.92 -14.97
CA VAL A 214 -6.82 -17.27 -15.59
C VAL A 214 -6.40 -16.15 -16.54
N LEU A 215 -5.48 -15.28 -16.11
CA LEU A 215 -4.99 -14.18 -16.94
C LEU A 215 -4.17 -14.68 -18.13
N THR A 216 -3.39 -15.75 -17.97
CA THR A 216 -2.68 -16.40 -19.07
C THR A 216 -3.65 -17.00 -20.09
N ALA A 217 -4.73 -17.63 -19.64
CA ALA A 217 -5.78 -18.14 -20.53
C ALA A 217 -6.50 -17.01 -21.29
N MET A 218 -6.78 -15.87 -20.63
CA MET A 218 -7.31 -14.68 -21.31
C MET A 218 -6.32 -14.17 -22.38
N ALA A 219 -5.04 -14.10 -22.04
CA ALA A 219 -3.98 -13.71 -22.96
C ALA A 219 -3.87 -14.66 -24.16
N HIS A 220 -3.98 -15.98 -23.92
CA HIS A 220 -4.05 -16.98 -24.98
C HIS A 220 -5.16 -16.66 -25.99
N VAL A 221 -6.35 -16.39 -25.53
CA VAL A 221 -7.49 -16.02 -26.38
C VAL A 221 -7.20 -14.75 -27.20
N ILE A 222 -6.71 -13.70 -26.53
CA ILE A 222 -6.42 -12.41 -27.15
C ILE A 222 -5.38 -12.57 -28.29
N VAL A 223 -4.32 -13.32 -28.05
CA VAL A 223 -3.24 -13.50 -29.04
C VAL A 223 -3.66 -14.46 -30.15
N THR A 224 -4.21 -15.64 -29.82
CA THR A 224 -4.53 -16.68 -30.83
C THR A 224 -5.72 -16.33 -31.71
N GLU A 225 -6.62 -15.47 -31.23
CA GLU A 225 -7.77 -14.99 -32.00
C GLU A 225 -7.49 -13.65 -32.72
N GLY A 226 -6.25 -13.14 -32.68
CA GLY A 226 -5.86 -11.90 -33.37
C GLY A 226 -6.52 -10.64 -32.81
N LEU A 227 -6.80 -10.62 -31.50
CA LEU A 227 -7.45 -9.50 -30.82
C LEU A 227 -6.44 -8.51 -30.19
N ALA A 228 -5.14 -8.75 -30.35
CA ALA A 228 -4.10 -7.85 -29.87
C ALA A 228 -4.04 -6.58 -30.74
N ASP A 229 -3.81 -5.44 -30.08
CA ASP A 229 -3.59 -4.15 -30.76
C ASP A 229 -2.10 -4.02 -31.18
N GLU A 230 -1.75 -4.62 -32.32
CA GLU A 230 -0.37 -4.61 -32.81
C GLU A 230 0.16 -3.19 -33.07
N ALA A 231 -0.69 -2.26 -33.46
CA ALA A 231 -0.27 -0.89 -33.73
C ALA A 231 0.21 -0.21 -32.43
N PHE A 232 -0.57 -0.35 -31.37
CA PHE A 232 -0.19 0.12 -30.04
C PHE A 232 1.08 -0.57 -29.53
N ILE A 233 1.17 -1.90 -29.67
CA ILE A 233 2.30 -2.69 -29.16
C ILE A 233 3.59 -2.25 -29.85
N ARG A 234 3.58 -2.09 -31.18
CA ARG A 234 4.75 -1.65 -31.95
C ARG A 234 5.22 -0.24 -31.62
N GLU A 235 4.29 0.63 -31.27
CA GLU A 235 4.59 2.02 -30.89
C GLU A 235 5.09 2.15 -29.45
N ARG A 236 4.54 1.36 -28.50
CA ARG A 236 4.64 1.63 -27.06
C ARG A 236 5.30 0.53 -26.24
N CYS A 237 5.49 -0.66 -26.80
CA CYS A 237 6.04 -1.80 -26.10
C CYS A 237 7.35 -2.28 -26.75
N ASP A 238 8.12 -3.07 -26.00
CA ASP A 238 9.24 -3.81 -26.56
C ASP A 238 8.68 -4.96 -27.40
N TRP A 239 8.96 -4.93 -28.71
CA TRP A 239 8.40 -5.88 -29.65
C TRP A 239 9.00 -7.29 -29.50
N ASP A 240 10.27 -7.39 -29.17
CA ASP A 240 10.93 -8.69 -29.02
C ASP A 240 10.42 -9.39 -27.76
N GLU A 241 10.31 -8.65 -26.65
CA GLU A 241 9.72 -9.16 -25.42
C GLU A 241 8.24 -9.56 -25.60
N TYR A 242 7.46 -8.73 -26.32
CA TYR A 242 6.09 -9.08 -26.68
C TYR A 242 6.02 -10.36 -27.50
N SER A 243 6.91 -10.53 -28.49
CA SER A 243 6.92 -11.70 -29.35
C SER A 243 7.18 -12.99 -28.58
N HIS A 244 8.14 -12.98 -27.66
CA HIS A 244 8.42 -14.11 -26.77
C HIS A 244 7.24 -14.41 -25.84
N TRP A 245 6.62 -13.38 -25.28
CA TRP A 245 5.43 -13.54 -24.46
C TRP A 245 4.24 -14.09 -25.27
N ALA A 246 4.00 -13.58 -26.47
CA ALA A 246 2.94 -14.05 -27.36
C ALA A 246 3.14 -15.52 -27.77
N GLU A 247 4.37 -15.94 -28.07
CA GLU A 247 4.70 -17.34 -28.31
C GLU A 247 4.39 -18.23 -27.10
N PHE A 248 4.78 -17.78 -25.91
CA PHE A 248 4.49 -18.50 -24.65
C PHE A 248 3.00 -18.66 -24.42
N VAL A 249 2.21 -17.58 -24.47
CA VAL A 249 0.78 -17.64 -24.18
C VAL A 249 -0.02 -18.39 -25.24
N SER A 250 0.47 -18.43 -26.49
CA SER A 250 -0.18 -19.16 -27.62
C SER A 250 -0.07 -20.67 -27.49
N GLN A 251 0.78 -21.19 -26.63
CA GLN A 251 0.92 -22.66 -26.49
C GLN A 251 -0.40 -23.28 -26.05
N ALA A 252 -0.76 -24.43 -26.61
CA ALA A 252 -2.02 -25.11 -26.34
C ALA A 252 -2.27 -25.37 -24.85
N ARG A 253 -1.22 -25.61 -24.05
CA ARG A 253 -1.31 -25.80 -22.58
C ARG A 253 -1.89 -24.58 -21.84
N ASN A 254 -1.85 -23.41 -22.45
CA ASN A 254 -2.34 -22.14 -21.88
C ASN A 254 -3.77 -21.81 -22.34
N SER A 255 -4.40 -22.69 -23.16
CA SER A 255 -5.77 -22.47 -23.59
C SER A 255 -6.75 -22.56 -22.40
N PRO A 256 -7.91 -21.87 -22.49
CA PRO A 256 -8.95 -21.97 -21.48
C PRO A 256 -9.34 -23.40 -21.14
N GLU A 257 -9.47 -24.27 -22.16
CA GLU A 257 -9.86 -25.68 -22.00
C GLU A 257 -8.81 -26.47 -21.20
N ASN A 258 -7.52 -26.24 -21.49
CA ASN A 258 -6.44 -26.94 -20.79
C ASN A 258 -6.20 -26.39 -19.38
N LEU A 259 -6.57 -25.13 -19.12
CA LEU A 259 -6.44 -24.52 -17.80
C LEU A 259 -7.73 -24.62 -16.96
N GLN A 260 -8.87 -25.02 -17.53
CA GLN A 260 -10.12 -25.21 -16.78
C GLN A 260 -9.98 -26.16 -15.59
N PRO A 261 -9.29 -27.31 -15.68
CA PRO A 261 -9.11 -28.20 -14.51
C PRO A 261 -8.30 -27.57 -13.37
N VAL A 262 -7.46 -26.59 -13.69
CA VAL A 262 -6.62 -25.86 -12.71
C VAL A 262 -7.40 -24.70 -12.09
N THR A 263 -8.04 -23.90 -12.94
CA THR A 263 -8.70 -22.64 -12.55
C THR A 263 -10.12 -22.84 -12.03
N LEU A 264 -10.78 -23.92 -12.44
CA LEU A 264 -12.20 -24.22 -12.25
C LEU A 264 -13.14 -23.21 -12.95
N VAL A 265 -12.60 -22.37 -13.82
CA VAL A 265 -13.38 -21.43 -14.64
C VAL A 265 -13.80 -22.13 -15.93
N ASP A 266 -15.09 -21.99 -16.30
CA ASP A 266 -15.59 -22.51 -17.56
C ASP A 266 -14.86 -21.88 -18.75
N ALA A 267 -14.41 -22.71 -19.69
CA ALA A 267 -13.57 -22.27 -20.80
C ALA A 267 -14.28 -21.28 -21.73
N GLU A 268 -15.58 -21.51 -22.03
CA GLU A 268 -16.35 -20.63 -22.91
C GLU A 268 -16.63 -19.28 -22.24
N GLU A 269 -16.95 -19.28 -20.92
CA GLU A 269 -17.09 -18.05 -20.15
C GLU A 269 -15.79 -17.24 -20.13
N LEU A 270 -14.66 -17.91 -19.96
CA LEU A 270 -13.35 -17.25 -19.98
C LEU A 270 -13.03 -16.66 -21.36
N ARG A 271 -13.32 -17.39 -22.46
CA ARG A 271 -13.17 -16.89 -23.82
C ARG A 271 -14.05 -15.66 -24.07
N ALA A 272 -15.31 -15.74 -23.66
CA ALA A 272 -16.25 -14.62 -23.83
C ALA A 272 -15.80 -13.38 -23.05
N ALA A 273 -15.31 -13.55 -21.81
CA ALA A 273 -14.77 -12.47 -21.03
C ALA A 273 -13.50 -11.85 -21.65
N ALA A 274 -12.59 -12.67 -22.15
CA ALA A 274 -11.37 -12.20 -22.82
C ALA A 274 -11.69 -11.40 -24.10
N ARG A 275 -12.60 -11.91 -24.94
CA ARG A 275 -13.07 -11.21 -26.14
C ARG A 275 -13.73 -9.88 -25.78
N LEU A 276 -14.60 -9.88 -24.77
CA LEU A 276 -15.26 -8.67 -24.30
C LEU A 276 -14.25 -7.61 -23.82
N TYR A 277 -13.24 -8.01 -23.04
CA TYR A 277 -12.21 -7.08 -22.59
C TYR A 277 -11.40 -6.50 -23.74
N ALA A 278 -11.04 -7.30 -24.73
CA ALA A 278 -10.23 -6.89 -25.86
C ALA A 278 -10.98 -6.01 -26.87
N THR A 279 -12.28 -6.26 -27.09
CA THR A 279 -13.02 -5.63 -28.21
C THR A 279 -14.18 -4.72 -27.77
N GLY A 280 -14.46 -4.65 -26.49
CA GLY A 280 -15.63 -3.94 -25.96
C GLY A 280 -15.49 -2.41 -25.85
N GLY A 281 -14.40 -1.83 -26.33
CA GLY A 281 -14.12 -0.40 -26.24
C GLY A 281 -13.05 -0.09 -25.17
N ASN A 282 -13.22 0.98 -24.39
CA ASN A 282 -12.31 1.35 -23.34
C ASN A 282 -12.39 0.36 -22.15
N GLY A 283 -11.38 -0.50 -22.03
CA GLY A 283 -11.28 -1.51 -20.97
C GLY A 283 -10.42 -1.04 -19.80
N ALA A 284 -11.02 -0.89 -18.61
CA ALA A 284 -10.30 -0.55 -17.38
C ALA A 284 -10.25 -1.74 -16.43
N ILE A 285 -9.07 -2.02 -15.86
CA ILE A 285 -8.88 -3.06 -14.86
C ILE A 285 -8.72 -2.43 -13.48
N TYR A 286 -9.48 -2.93 -12.52
CA TYR A 286 -9.39 -2.60 -11.10
C TYR A 286 -9.11 -3.85 -10.30
N TYR A 287 -8.10 -3.81 -9.43
CA TYR A 287 -7.73 -4.97 -8.64
C TYR A 287 -7.38 -4.61 -7.19
N GLY A 288 -7.45 -5.59 -6.31
CA GLY A 288 -7.21 -5.41 -4.89
C GLY A 288 -6.32 -6.49 -4.29
N LEU A 289 -6.46 -6.71 -2.99
CA LEU A 289 -5.65 -7.63 -2.20
C LEU A 289 -5.79 -9.10 -2.61
N GLY A 290 -6.92 -9.49 -3.21
CA GLY A 290 -7.10 -10.82 -3.81
C GLY A 290 -6.17 -11.11 -5.00
N VAL A 291 -5.44 -10.09 -5.48
CA VAL A 291 -4.34 -10.22 -6.44
C VAL A 291 -2.99 -10.17 -5.74
N THR A 292 -2.80 -9.20 -4.86
CA THR A 292 -1.46 -8.87 -4.34
C THR A 292 -1.04 -9.70 -3.12
N GLU A 293 -1.97 -10.13 -2.28
CA GLU A 293 -1.67 -10.94 -1.08
C GLU A 293 -1.61 -12.44 -1.40
N HIS A 294 -0.86 -12.77 -2.44
CA HIS A 294 -0.55 -14.13 -2.86
C HIS A 294 0.95 -14.31 -3.11
N SER A 295 1.44 -15.54 -3.01
CA SER A 295 2.84 -15.87 -3.35
C SER A 295 3.21 -15.48 -4.79
N GLN A 296 2.23 -15.43 -5.70
CA GLN A 296 2.38 -15.01 -7.11
C GLN A 296 1.82 -13.61 -7.36
N GLY A 297 1.69 -12.77 -6.34
CA GLY A 297 1.10 -11.43 -6.46
C GLY A 297 1.78 -10.57 -7.54
N SER A 298 3.10 -10.51 -7.56
CA SER A 298 3.87 -9.74 -8.55
C SER A 298 3.64 -10.26 -9.98
N SER A 299 3.67 -11.59 -10.17
CA SER A 299 3.38 -12.21 -11.48
C SER A 299 1.95 -11.94 -11.94
N THR A 300 0.99 -11.92 -11.02
CA THR A 300 -0.40 -11.59 -11.32
C THR A 300 -0.53 -10.13 -11.78
N VAL A 301 0.13 -9.18 -11.11
CA VAL A 301 0.12 -7.76 -11.52
C VAL A 301 0.76 -7.58 -12.89
N MET A 302 1.89 -8.24 -13.16
CA MET A 302 2.51 -8.23 -14.51
C MET A 302 1.58 -8.81 -15.57
N ALA A 303 0.88 -9.92 -15.28
CA ALA A 303 -0.09 -10.49 -16.21
C ALA A 303 -1.27 -9.53 -16.49
N ILE A 304 -1.77 -8.81 -15.49
CA ILE A 304 -2.78 -7.76 -15.65
C ILE A 304 -2.26 -6.63 -16.56
N ALA A 305 -1.03 -6.18 -16.33
CA ALA A 305 -0.39 -5.15 -17.13
C ALA A 305 -0.20 -5.59 -18.59
N ASN A 306 0.21 -6.85 -18.81
CA ASN A 306 0.37 -7.41 -20.14
C ASN A 306 -0.96 -7.48 -20.91
N LEU A 307 -2.07 -7.83 -20.25
CA LEU A 307 -3.40 -7.77 -20.90
C LEU A 307 -3.76 -6.35 -21.34
N ALA A 308 -3.49 -5.35 -20.50
CA ALA A 308 -3.77 -3.96 -20.84
C ALA A 308 -2.90 -3.45 -22.00
N MET A 309 -1.60 -3.81 -22.03
CA MET A 309 -0.70 -3.47 -23.13
C MET A 309 -1.09 -4.18 -24.42
N ALA A 310 -1.36 -5.50 -24.35
CA ALA A 310 -1.70 -6.29 -25.53
C ALA A 310 -3.00 -5.80 -26.22
N THR A 311 -3.91 -5.18 -25.50
CA THR A 311 -5.17 -4.65 -26.04
C THR A 311 -5.20 -3.15 -26.22
N GLY A 312 -4.06 -2.45 -26.04
CA GLY A 312 -3.99 -0.99 -26.12
C GLY A 312 -4.84 -0.28 -25.04
N ASN A 313 -5.24 -0.97 -23.97
CA ASN A 313 -6.10 -0.42 -22.91
C ASN A 313 -5.29 0.34 -21.84
N ILE A 314 -4.40 1.22 -22.28
CA ILE A 314 -3.56 2.07 -21.43
C ILE A 314 -3.28 3.42 -22.11
N GLY A 315 -2.99 4.45 -21.33
CA GLY A 315 -2.54 5.76 -21.83
C GLY A 315 -3.64 6.74 -22.21
N ARG A 316 -4.91 6.42 -22.07
CA ARG A 316 -6.05 7.32 -22.31
C ARG A 316 -7.12 7.20 -21.22
N ARG A 317 -8.07 8.11 -21.17
CA ARG A 317 -9.19 8.03 -20.22
C ARG A 317 -10.07 6.81 -20.49
N GLY A 318 -10.65 6.26 -19.44
CA GLY A 318 -11.55 5.12 -19.51
C GLY A 318 -10.88 3.76 -19.55
N VAL A 319 -9.53 3.71 -19.58
CA VAL A 319 -8.75 2.46 -19.62
C VAL A 319 -7.79 2.37 -18.43
N GLY A 320 -6.87 1.44 -18.44
CA GLY A 320 -5.72 1.38 -17.55
C GLY A 320 -5.76 0.29 -16.50
N VAL A 321 -4.69 0.25 -15.70
CA VAL A 321 -4.45 -0.70 -14.61
C VAL A 321 -4.45 0.07 -13.30
N ASN A 322 -5.45 -0.20 -12.47
CA ASN A 322 -5.82 0.66 -11.35
C ASN A 322 -5.91 -0.14 -10.04
N PRO A 323 -4.85 -0.16 -9.22
CA PRO A 323 -4.90 -0.81 -7.92
C PRO A 323 -5.84 -0.04 -6.96
N LEU A 324 -6.74 -0.76 -6.32
CA LEU A 324 -7.61 -0.24 -5.28
C LEU A 324 -6.91 -0.40 -3.92
N ARG A 325 -6.17 0.63 -3.51
CA ARG A 325 -5.41 0.64 -2.26
C ARG A 325 -6.32 0.93 -1.07
N GLY A 326 -6.00 0.34 0.10
CA GLY A 326 -6.86 0.40 1.29
C GLY A 326 -6.62 1.60 2.19
N GLN A 327 -5.38 1.76 2.66
CA GLN A 327 -5.03 2.83 3.60
C GLN A 327 -5.05 4.20 2.90
N ASN A 328 -5.26 5.24 3.70
CA ASN A 328 -5.39 6.62 3.23
C ASN A 328 -4.10 7.20 2.61
N ASN A 329 -2.92 6.65 2.95
CA ASN A 329 -1.62 7.13 2.47
C ASN A 329 -0.68 6.02 1.97
N VAL A 330 -1.19 4.89 1.52
CA VAL A 330 -0.30 3.80 1.05
C VAL A 330 0.49 4.21 -0.20
N GLN A 331 -0.07 5.02 -1.09
CA GLN A 331 0.66 5.59 -2.21
C GLN A 331 1.76 6.52 -1.70
N GLY A 332 1.44 7.45 -0.80
CA GLY A 332 2.38 8.42 -0.27
C GLY A 332 3.51 7.78 0.54
N ALA A 333 3.23 6.75 1.34
CA ALA A 333 4.27 6.03 2.06
C ALA A 333 5.30 5.41 1.09
N CYS A 334 4.85 4.86 -0.04
CA CYS A 334 5.75 4.39 -1.08
C CYS A 334 6.51 5.55 -1.75
N ASP A 335 5.80 6.65 -2.09
CA ASP A 335 6.40 7.84 -2.73
C ASP A 335 7.53 8.45 -1.86
N MET A 336 7.40 8.35 -0.52
CA MET A 336 8.37 8.90 0.44
C MET A 336 9.59 8.00 0.71
N GLY A 337 9.72 6.88 0.00
CA GLY A 337 10.92 6.03 0.08
C GLY A 337 10.95 5.09 1.29
N SER A 338 9.81 4.56 1.68
CA SER A 338 9.71 3.63 2.82
C SER A 338 10.14 2.20 2.52
N PHE A 339 10.53 1.88 1.29
CA PHE A 339 11.07 0.55 0.97
C PHE A 339 12.59 0.49 1.13
N PRO A 340 13.15 -0.65 1.55
CA PRO A 340 14.59 -0.76 1.84
C PRO A 340 15.50 -0.50 0.63
N HIS A 341 14.98 -0.59 -0.57
CA HIS A 341 15.73 -0.41 -1.82
C HIS A 341 15.44 0.92 -2.53
N GLU A 342 14.53 1.75 -2.01
CA GLU A 342 14.09 2.99 -2.67
C GLU A 342 14.18 4.22 -1.75
N LEU A 343 14.72 5.29 -2.27
CA LEU A 343 14.63 6.64 -1.73
C LEU A 343 13.32 7.31 -2.19
N ALA A 344 13.00 8.47 -1.64
CA ALA A 344 11.81 9.23 -2.05
C ALA A 344 11.80 9.47 -3.56
N GLY A 345 10.61 9.32 -4.17
CA GLY A 345 10.43 9.43 -5.62
C GLY A 345 10.82 8.17 -6.39
N TYR A 346 10.80 6.99 -5.76
CA TYR A 346 11.11 5.69 -6.38
C TYR A 346 12.53 5.56 -6.94
N ARG A 347 13.48 6.31 -6.37
CA ARG A 347 14.89 6.27 -6.76
C ARG A 347 15.58 5.13 -6.07
N HIS A 348 16.22 4.24 -6.84
CA HIS A 348 16.88 3.08 -6.25
C HIS A 348 18.13 3.49 -5.45
N ILE A 349 18.33 2.90 -4.27
CA ILE A 349 19.43 3.25 -3.38
C ILE A 349 20.80 2.94 -3.96
N SER A 350 20.91 1.94 -4.85
CA SER A 350 22.17 1.61 -5.54
C SER A 350 22.54 2.60 -6.66
N ASP A 351 21.61 3.46 -7.09
CA ASP A 351 21.89 4.51 -8.05
C ASP A 351 22.71 5.63 -7.36
N GLY A 352 23.97 5.80 -7.77
CA GLY A 352 24.90 6.76 -7.18
C GLY A 352 24.45 8.20 -7.32
N ASP A 353 23.89 8.58 -8.47
CA ASP A 353 23.44 9.94 -8.73
C ASP A 353 22.18 10.25 -7.90
N ALA A 354 21.24 9.30 -7.86
CA ALA A 354 20.06 9.42 -7.01
C ALA A 354 20.44 9.53 -5.54
N ARG A 355 21.36 8.68 -5.05
CA ARG A 355 21.81 8.70 -3.66
C ARG A 355 22.50 10.03 -3.31
N LYS A 356 23.34 10.53 -4.21
CA LYS A 356 24.07 11.79 -4.01
C LYS A 356 23.15 12.99 -3.75
N LEU A 357 21.98 13.06 -4.34
CA LEU A 357 21.01 14.13 -4.08
C LEU A 357 20.61 14.19 -2.59
N PHE A 358 20.41 13.02 -1.98
CA PHE A 358 20.03 12.92 -0.56
C PHE A 358 21.24 13.07 0.36
N GLU A 359 22.41 12.57 -0.03
CA GLU A 359 23.65 12.73 0.73
C GLU A 359 24.03 14.21 0.85
N ASP A 360 23.95 14.96 -0.24
CA ASP A 360 24.25 16.39 -0.28
C ASP A 360 23.25 17.20 0.58
N ASP A 361 21.95 16.86 0.52
CA ASP A 361 20.91 17.55 1.31
C ASP A 361 20.97 17.20 2.80
N TRP A 362 21.25 15.93 3.12
CA TRP A 362 21.24 15.45 4.50
C TRP A 362 22.61 15.58 5.21
N GLY A 363 23.68 15.84 4.46
CA GLY A 363 25.04 15.96 5.01
C GLY A 363 25.59 14.65 5.55
N VAL A 364 25.22 13.52 4.97
CA VAL A 364 25.63 12.16 5.38
C VAL A 364 26.02 11.31 4.18
N THR A 365 26.75 10.24 4.42
CA THR A 365 26.96 9.18 3.42
C THR A 365 25.95 8.07 3.66
N LEU A 366 25.22 7.69 2.63
CA LEU A 366 24.20 6.63 2.68
C LEU A 366 24.80 5.27 2.28
N ASP A 367 24.28 4.21 2.89
CA ASP A 367 24.60 2.85 2.48
C ASP A 367 24.08 2.58 1.06
N PRO A 368 24.90 2.11 0.11
CA PRO A 368 24.46 1.81 -1.25
C PRO A 368 23.62 0.53 -1.37
N GLU A 369 23.68 -0.34 -0.35
CA GLU A 369 23.04 -1.65 -0.38
C GLU A 369 21.61 -1.59 0.15
N PRO A 370 20.66 -2.27 -0.50
CA PRO A 370 19.30 -2.41 0.04
C PRO A 370 19.29 -3.06 1.42
N GLY A 371 18.44 -2.55 2.29
CA GLY A 371 18.24 -3.09 3.64
C GLY A 371 17.31 -4.30 3.70
N LEU A 372 17.04 -4.73 4.93
CA LEU A 372 16.11 -5.81 5.23
C LEU A 372 14.65 -5.38 5.04
N ARG A 373 13.83 -6.28 4.52
CA ARG A 373 12.36 -6.18 4.51
C ARG A 373 11.79 -6.63 5.85
N ILE A 374 10.55 -6.29 6.18
CA ILE A 374 9.91 -6.69 7.45
C ILE A 374 10.09 -8.18 7.75
N PRO A 375 9.76 -9.14 6.87
CA PRO A 375 9.98 -10.55 7.18
C PRO A 375 11.44 -10.89 7.47
N ASN A 376 12.38 -10.28 6.73
CA ASN A 376 13.80 -10.53 6.92
C ASN A 376 14.35 -9.85 8.19
N MET A 377 13.77 -8.74 8.66
CA MET A 377 14.11 -8.17 9.97
C MET A 377 13.72 -9.15 11.09
N LEU A 378 12.55 -9.80 10.96
CA LEU A 378 12.06 -10.79 11.93
C LEU A 378 12.91 -12.06 11.91
N ASP A 379 13.28 -12.57 10.71
CA ASP A 379 14.23 -13.69 10.57
C ASP A 379 15.56 -13.36 11.27
N ALA A 380 16.15 -12.21 10.93
CA ALA A 380 17.41 -11.76 11.51
C ALA A 380 17.32 -11.52 13.04
N ALA A 381 16.15 -11.17 13.56
CA ALA A 381 15.93 -11.04 15.00
C ALA A 381 15.96 -12.41 15.69
N VAL A 382 15.28 -13.42 15.13
CA VAL A 382 15.32 -14.80 15.63
C VAL A 382 16.75 -15.36 15.59
N ASP A 383 17.50 -15.04 14.54
CA ASP A 383 18.93 -15.41 14.39
C ASP A 383 19.87 -14.61 15.31
N GLY A 384 19.34 -13.65 16.07
CA GLY A 384 20.11 -12.87 17.04
C GLY A 384 20.95 -11.73 16.44
N VAL A 385 20.72 -11.38 15.17
CA VAL A 385 21.47 -10.35 14.43
C VAL A 385 20.77 -8.98 14.49
N PHE A 386 19.44 -8.97 14.36
CA PHE A 386 18.64 -7.74 14.44
C PHE A 386 18.10 -7.54 15.86
N LYS A 387 18.31 -6.35 16.47
CA LYS A 387 18.13 -6.14 17.91
C LYS A 387 17.26 -4.96 18.30
N ALA A 388 17.03 -4.01 17.39
CA ALA A 388 16.19 -2.86 17.69
C ALA A 388 15.28 -2.48 16.53
N LEU A 389 14.01 -2.21 16.86
CA LEU A 389 12.97 -1.84 15.91
C LEU A 389 12.26 -0.56 16.35
N TYR A 390 12.15 0.43 15.46
CA TYR A 390 11.28 1.59 15.58
C TYR A 390 10.03 1.35 14.72
N CYS A 391 8.86 1.17 15.34
CA CYS A 391 7.60 0.87 14.67
C CYS A 391 6.62 2.01 14.86
N GLN A 392 6.29 2.74 13.78
CA GLN A 392 5.37 3.88 13.83
C GLN A 392 4.04 3.55 13.17
N GLY A 393 2.94 3.70 13.93
CA GLY A 393 1.56 3.64 13.45
C GLY A 393 1.17 2.29 12.85
N GLU A 394 1.78 1.19 13.32
CA GLU A 394 1.57 -0.15 12.79
C GLU A 394 1.53 -1.20 13.89
N ASP A 395 0.56 -2.10 13.81
CA ASP A 395 0.47 -3.28 14.67
C ASP A 395 0.87 -4.53 13.88
N ILE A 396 2.18 -4.75 13.77
CA ILE A 396 2.74 -5.82 12.92
C ILE A 396 2.40 -7.22 13.43
N LEU A 397 2.10 -7.38 14.72
CA LEU A 397 1.69 -8.67 15.27
C LEU A 397 0.32 -9.10 14.72
N GLN A 398 -0.56 -8.14 14.38
CA GLN A 398 -1.85 -8.40 13.77
C GLN A 398 -1.83 -8.32 12.23
N SER A 399 -0.98 -7.47 11.65
CA SER A 399 -1.03 -7.18 10.21
C SER A 399 -0.15 -8.10 9.36
N ASP A 400 0.96 -8.61 9.92
CA ASP A 400 1.88 -9.46 9.17
C ASP A 400 1.50 -10.94 9.26
N PRO A 401 1.72 -11.72 8.18
CA PRO A 401 1.39 -13.12 8.16
C PRO A 401 2.30 -13.94 9.10
N ASN A 402 1.79 -15.08 9.58
CA ASN A 402 2.49 -15.95 10.51
C ASN A 402 2.79 -15.30 11.88
N THR A 403 1.74 -15.02 12.64
CA THR A 403 1.79 -14.39 13.97
C THR A 403 2.81 -15.04 14.92
N ALA A 404 3.00 -16.37 14.85
CA ALA A 404 4.00 -17.06 15.66
C ALA A 404 5.44 -16.64 15.32
N HIS A 405 5.74 -16.46 14.04
CA HIS A 405 7.04 -15.97 13.57
C HIS A 405 7.27 -14.50 13.97
N VAL A 406 6.25 -13.65 13.78
CA VAL A 406 6.30 -12.22 14.19
C VAL A 406 6.55 -12.11 15.69
N SER A 407 5.81 -12.87 16.49
CA SER A 407 5.98 -12.95 17.95
C SER A 407 7.38 -13.36 18.36
N ALA A 408 7.92 -14.41 17.74
CA ALA A 408 9.28 -14.88 18.01
C ALA A 408 10.34 -13.82 17.67
N GLY A 409 10.20 -13.15 16.52
CA GLY A 409 11.09 -12.07 16.10
C GLY A 409 11.07 -10.89 17.06
N LEU A 410 9.88 -10.42 17.46
CA LEU A 410 9.72 -9.31 18.40
C LEU A 410 10.31 -9.65 19.78
N ALA A 411 10.06 -10.88 20.28
CA ALA A 411 10.56 -11.34 21.57
C ALA A 411 12.09 -11.48 21.62
N ALA A 412 12.76 -11.68 20.48
CA ALA A 412 14.21 -11.83 20.36
C ALA A 412 14.96 -10.49 20.34
N MET A 413 14.25 -9.37 20.19
CA MET A 413 14.85 -8.03 20.15
C MET A 413 15.15 -7.49 21.56
N GLU A 414 16.20 -6.70 21.68
CA GLU A 414 16.59 -6.02 22.93
C GLU A 414 15.88 -4.68 23.14
N CYS A 415 15.39 -4.06 22.05
CA CYS A 415 14.66 -2.78 22.12
C CYS A 415 13.63 -2.69 20.99
N VAL A 416 12.37 -2.79 21.35
CA VAL A 416 11.25 -2.50 20.44
C VAL A 416 10.60 -1.21 20.90
N ILE A 417 10.48 -0.24 19.99
CA ILE A 417 9.87 1.05 20.18
C ILE A 417 8.57 1.06 19.38
N VAL A 418 7.44 1.27 20.05
CA VAL A 418 6.14 1.44 19.39
C VAL A 418 5.70 2.88 19.53
N HIS A 419 5.41 3.52 18.41
CA HIS A 419 4.87 4.88 18.33
C HIS A 419 3.43 4.79 17.79
N ASP A 420 2.44 4.80 18.69
CA ASP A 420 1.03 4.57 18.33
C ASP A 420 0.08 5.26 19.35
N LEU A 421 -1.23 5.18 19.10
CA LEU A 421 -2.29 5.82 19.90
C LEU A 421 -2.66 4.99 21.15
N PHE A 422 -2.61 3.66 21.02
CA PHE A 422 -3.06 2.69 22.01
C PHE A 422 -2.01 1.62 22.23
N LEU A 423 -2.02 0.97 23.38
CA LEU A 423 -1.28 -0.26 23.58
C LEU A 423 -1.90 -1.37 22.71
N ASN A 424 -1.35 -1.52 21.52
CA ASN A 424 -1.74 -2.55 20.58
C ASN A 424 -1.03 -3.89 20.87
N GLU A 425 -1.27 -4.95 20.09
CA GLU A 425 -0.68 -6.27 20.34
C GLU A 425 0.86 -6.27 20.19
N THR A 426 1.41 -5.48 19.26
CA THR A 426 2.85 -5.29 19.13
C THR A 426 3.48 -4.67 20.38
N ALA A 427 2.74 -3.80 21.09
CA ALA A 427 3.21 -3.16 22.31
C ALA A 427 3.44 -4.15 23.47
N ASN A 428 2.90 -5.36 23.42
CA ASN A 428 3.23 -6.41 24.39
C ASN A 428 4.72 -6.77 24.38
N TYR A 429 5.38 -6.60 23.23
CA TYR A 429 6.81 -6.84 23.04
C TYR A 429 7.67 -5.57 23.08
N ALA A 430 7.05 -4.39 23.24
CA ALA A 430 7.78 -3.14 23.24
C ALA A 430 8.45 -2.86 24.60
N HIS A 431 9.58 -2.17 24.55
CA HIS A 431 10.33 -1.65 25.69
C HIS A 431 10.07 -0.16 25.89
N ILE A 432 9.67 0.52 24.82
CA ILE A 432 9.39 1.97 24.79
C ILE A 432 8.09 2.17 24.02
N PHE A 433 7.17 2.92 24.60
CA PHE A 433 5.95 3.35 23.95
C PHE A 433 5.93 4.88 23.88
N LEU A 434 5.85 5.40 22.65
CA LEU A 434 5.74 6.83 22.37
C LEU A 434 4.30 7.12 21.92
N PRO A 435 3.54 7.94 22.64
CA PRO A 435 2.16 8.22 22.30
C PRO A 435 2.05 9.03 21.00
N GLY A 436 1.19 8.56 20.11
CA GLY A 436 0.95 9.17 18.80
C GLY A 436 -0.15 10.23 18.80
N SER A 437 -0.23 10.99 17.71
CA SER A 437 -1.28 11.94 17.40
C SER A 437 -2.13 11.44 16.20
N THR A 438 -3.43 11.74 16.22
CA THR A 438 -4.34 11.40 15.12
C THR A 438 -4.24 12.43 13.98
N PHE A 439 -4.83 12.10 12.82
CA PHE A 439 -4.90 13.05 11.69
C PHE A 439 -5.66 14.35 12.00
N LEU A 440 -6.42 14.41 13.10
CA LEU A 440 -7.11 15.62 13.56
C LEU A 440 -6.17 16.56 14.34
N GLU A 441 -5.08 16.03 14.85
CA GLU A 441 -4.14 16.68 15.76
C GLU A 441 -2.85 17.15 15.06
N LYS A 442 -2.75 16.97 13.75
CA LYS A 442 -1.51 17.24 13.00
C LYS A 442 -1.74 17.85 11.62
N ASN A 443 -0.71 18.51 11.12
CA ASN A 443 -0.65 18.97 9.74
C ASN A 443 0.22 18.00 8.92
N GLY A 444 -0.02 17.96 7.61
CA GLY A 444 0.74 17.16 6.68
C GLY A 444 -0.01 16.90 5.39
N THR A 445 0.38 15.87 4.68
CA THR A 445 -0.23 15.48 3.41
C THR A 445 -0.44 13.97 3.33
N PHE A 446 -1.50 13.57 2.59
CA PHE A 446 -1.74 12.19 2.15
C PHE A 446 -1.76 12.12 0.64
N THR A 447 -1.21 11.06 0.05
CA THR A 447 -1.34 10.75 -1.37
C THR A 447 -2.22 9.53 -1.55
N ASN A 448 -3.38 9.70 -2.20
CA ASN A 448 -4.33 8.61 -2.42
C ASN A 448 -3.97 7.72 -3.64
N ALA A 449 -4.74 6.66 -3.88
CA ALA A 449 -4.49 5.71 -4.96
C ALA A 449 -4.57 6.30 -6.38
N GLU A 450 -5.23 7.44 -6.58
CA GLU A 450 -5.22 8.19 -7.85
C GLU A 450 -4.03 9.16 -7.97
N ARG A 451 -3.03 9.08 -7.06
CA ARG A 451 -1.83 9.95 -7.01
C ARG A 451 -2.15 11.43 -6.69
N ARG A 452 -3.27 11.68 -6.04
CA ARG A 452 -3.65 13.02 -5.60
C ARG A 452 -3.11 13.30 -4.21
N ILE A 453 -2.26 14.30 -4.09
CA ILE A 453 -1.78 14.82 -2.81
C ILE A 453 -2.87 15.71 -2.21
N GLN A 454 -3.21 15.46 -0.95
CA GLN A 454 -4.26 16.16 -0.23
C GLN A 454 -3.73 16.66 1.12
N PRO A 455 -4.00 17.93 1.50
CA PRO A 455 -3.57 18.44 2.80
C PRO A 455 -4.37 17.81 3.95
N VAL A 456 -3.67 17.48 5.01
CA VAL A 456 -4.21 17.20 6.34
C VAL A 456 -4.03 18.45 7.17
N ARG A 457 -5.10 18.91 7.79
CA ARG A 457 -5.08 20.15 8.60
C ARG A 457 -5.49 19.85 10.03
N LYS A 458 -4.64 20.24 10.94
CA LYS A 458 -4.90 20.17 12.37
C LYS A 458 -6.16 20.95 12.75
N VAL A 459 -7.05 20.33 13.50
CA VAL A 459 -8.32 20.92 13.96
C VAL A 459 -8.45 20.87 15.49
N MET A 460 -7.52 20.22 16.18
CA MET A 460 -7.42 20.16 17.63
C MET A 460 -5.95 20.07 18.07
N THR A 461 -5.69 20.50 19.29
CA THR A 461 -4.35 20.38 19.89
C THR A 461 -3.99 18.92 20.10
N PRO A 462 -2.74 18.48 19.83
CA PRO A 462 -2.31 17.13 20.15
C PRO A 462 -2.49 16.81 21.63
N MET A 463 -3.26 15.76 21.94
CA MET A 463 -3.57 15.40 23.34
C MET A 463 -2.32 14.94 24.11
N ASN A 464 -1.31 14.41 23.41
CA ASN A 464 -0.01 14.02 23.96
C ASN A 464 1.01 15.18 23.97
N GLY A 465 0.64 16.37 23.48
CA GLY A 465 1.47 17.58 23.41
C GLY A 465 2.34 17.70 22.16
N LEU A 466 2.51 16.66 21.33
CA LEU A 466 3.37 16.66 20.15
C LEU A 466 2.66 16.07 18.93
N GLU A 467 3.00 16.56 17.74
CA GLU A 467 2.66 15.90 16.48
C GLU A 467 3.66 14.73 16.21
N ASP A 468 3.27 13.70 15.51
CA ASP A 468 4.13 12.51 15.29
C ASP A 468 5.45 12.85 14.57
N TRP A 469 5.42 13.81 13.66
CA TRP A 469 6.64 14.27 13.00
C TRP A 469 7.61 14.96 13.99
N GLU A 470 7.08 15.71 15.00
CA GLU A 470 7.89 16.32 16.06
C GLU A 470 8.53 15.25 16.94
N VAL A 471 7.79 14.18 17.28
CA VAL A 471 8.31 13.05 18.06
C VAL A 471 9.52 12.43 17.34
N THR A 472 9.41 12.12 16.05
CA THR A 472 10.50 11.54 15.25
C THR A 472 11.68 12.50 15.14
N GLN A 473 11.43 13.80 14.91
CA GLN A 473 12.47 14.81 14.82
C GLN A 473 13.24 14.99 16.16
N ARG A 474 12.50 15.10 17.29
CA ARG A 474 13.12 15.23 18.62
C ARG A 474 13.92 13.98 19.01
N GLN A 475 13.44 12.80 18.60
CA GLN A 475 14.19 11.56 18.77
C GLN A 475 15.51 11.59 18.00
N ALA A 476 15.50 12.07 16.76
CA ALA A 476 16.72 12.24 15.97
C ALA A 476 17.70 13.23 16.62
N GLN A 477 17.18 14.36 17.14
CA GLN A 477 17.99 15.35 17.89
C GLN A 477 18.61 14.77 19.15
N ALA A 478 17.88 13.97 19.93
CA ALA A 478 18.40 13.29 21.12
C ALA A 478 19.52 12.28 20.78
N MET A 479 19.50 11.73 19.57
CA MET A 479 20.60 10.90 19.05
C MET A 479 21.80 11.71 18.59
N GLY A 480 21.71 13.03 18.52
CA GLY A 480 22.75 13.94 18.05
C GLY A 480 22.73 14.19 16.55
N LEU A 481 21.65 13.82 15.88
CA LEU A 481 21.38 14.09 14.47
C LEU A 481 20.67 15.45 14.34
N TYR A 482 20.98 16.18 13.26
CA TYR A 482 20.37 17.50 12.99
C TYR A 482 20.55 18.52 14.15
N ARG A 483 21.71 19.14 14.19
CA ARG A 483 21.89 20.37 14.96
C ARG A 483 21.26 21.52 14.17
N ASN A 484 20.07 21.93 14.59
CA ASN A 484 19.17 22.99 14.12
C ASN A 484 18.09 22.54 13.17
#